data_07b8eb536b13b32bd26550cb8ea1ec81
#
_entry.id   07b8eb536b13b32bd26550cb8ea1ec81
#
_cell.length_a   1.000
_cell.length_b   1.000
_cell.length_c   1.000
_cell.angle_alpha   90.00
_cell.angle_beta   90.00
_cell.angle_gamma   90.00
#
_symmetry.space_group_name_H-M   'P 1'
#
loop_
_entity.id
_entity.type
_entity.pdbx_description
1 polymer ?
#
loop_
_entity_poly.entity_id
_entity_poly.type
_entity_poly.pdbx_seq_one_letter_code
_entity_poly.pdbx_strand_id
1 'polypeptide(L)'
;CTLMNMNYQATLKSKAQHIRDCITRIGGADDVLRAMHGMEKPYAYRNRVQFPVGGKAGAPKVGFYKGNTHDVIDLPDGCMLLKPELNHARAIFAAWLRDSNLAPYDERTHRGIVRHAVFRVSRTGALMAIIVVNGSKLPGYEGLFRALERVGCVSLVLNELTDAPGSRRNTEIFGKKFVTLCGKERYMDEILGCQFELSAPSFF
;
A
#
# COMPACT_ATOMS: atom_id res chain seq x y z
N CYS A 1 11.88 -6.83 3.10
CA CYS A 1 12.73 -5.64 3.35
C CYS A 1 14.17 -6.07 3.58
N THR A 2 15.11 -5.54 2.82
CA THR A 2 16.54 -5.95 2.82
C THR A 2 17.23 -5.81 4.18
N LEU A 3 16.79 -4.86 5.01
CA LEU A 3 17.41 -4.60 6.32
C LEU A 3 16.65 -5.23 7.50
N MET A 4 15.58 -5.98 7.26
CA MET A 4 14.76 -6.58 8.35
C MET A 4 15.48 -7.68 9.13
N ASN A 5 16.55 -8.28 8.56
CA ASN A 5 17.36 -9.28 9.23
C ASN A 5 18.41 -8.70 10.20
N MET A 6 18.51 -7.37 10.25
CA MET A 6 19.41 -6.65 11.15
C MET A 6 18.63 -6.09 12.33
N ASN A 7 19.24 -6.10 13.53
CA ASN A 7 18.67 -5.35 14.63
C ASN A 7 18.70 -3.84 14.31
N TYR A 8 17.82 -3.07 14.97
CA TYR A 8 17.62 -1.68 14.62
C TYR A 8 18.88 -0.80 14.78
N GLN A 9 19.68 -1.07 15.80
CA GLN A 9 20.93 -0.31 16.02
C GLN A 9 21.97 -0.60 14.92
N ALA A 10 22.07 -1.85 14.49
CA ALA A 10 22.92 -2.20 13.35
C ALA A 10 22.41 -1.55 12.05
N THR A 11 21.10 -1.45 11.86
CA THR A 11 20.50 -0.74 10.73
C THR A 11 20.87 0.74 10.72
N LEU A 12 20.83 1.42 11.89
CA LEU A 12 21.23 2.82 12.00
C LEU A 12 22.72 3.00 11.68
N LYS A 13 23.60 2.13 12.20
CA LYS A 13 25.03 2.15 11.90
C LYS A 13 25.29 1.96 10.39
N SER A 14 24.65 1.00 9.77
CA SER A 14 24.78 0.75 8.31
C SER A 14 24.32 1.95 7.49
N LYS A 15 23.21 2.59 7.85
CA LYS A 15 22.73 3.80 7.19
C LYS A 15 23.69 4.98 7.36
N ALA A 16 24.22 5.18 8.58
CA ALA A 16 25.20 6.22 8.84
C ALA A 16 26.48 6.02 8.01
N GLN A 17 26.97 4.77 7.93
CA GLN A 17 28.15 4.47 7.11
C GLN A 17 27.90 4.72 5.63
N HIS A 18 26.73 4.30 5.11
CA HIS A 18 26.35 4.57 3.73
C HIS A 18 26.31 6.07 3.40
N ILE A 19 25.78 6.89 4.29
CA ILE A 19 25.75 8.35 4.12
C ILE A 19 27.17 8.92 4.12
N ARG A 20 28.05 8.48 5.06
CA ARG A 20 29.46 8.91 5.07
C ARG A 20 30.16 8.56 3.77
N ASP A 21 30.01 7.31 3.31
CA ASP A 21 30.63 6.87 2.05
C ASP A 21 30.14 7.71 0.86
N CYS A 22 28.87 8.07 0.81
CA CYS A 22 28.35 8.97 -0.23
C CYS A 22 28.97 10.38 -0.16
N ILE A 23 29.07 10.95 1.05
CA ILE A 23 29.62 12.29 1.26
C ILE A 23 31.12 12.32 0.92
N THR A 24 31.89 11.38 1.46
CA THR A 24 33.35 11.41 1.37
C THR A 24 33.85 10.86 0.04
N ARG A 25 33.36 9.69 -0.42
CA ARG A 25 33.90 9.00 -1.61
C ARG A 25 33.30 9.53 -2.91
N ILE A 26 32.01 9.88 -2.91
CA ILE A 26 31.31 10.36 -4.11
C ILE A 26 31.30 11.89 -4.14
N GLY A 27 30.95 12.50 -3.03
CA GLY A 27 30.86 13.96 -2.90
C GLY A 27 32.23 14.67 -2.75
N GLY A 28 33.31 13.94 -2.41
CA GLY A 28 34.64 14.48 -2.20
C GLY A 28 34.74 15.51 -1.06
N ALA A 29 33.76 15.44 -0.11
CA ALA A 29 33.70 16.35 1.03
C ALA A 29 34.14 15.65 2.33
N ASP A 30 34.53 16.43 3.35
CA ASP A 30 34.84 15.91 4.66
C ASP A 30 33.63 15.28 5.33
N ASP A 31 33.82 14.36 6.30
CA ASP A 31 32.73 13.77 7.07
C ASP A 31 32.03 14.81 7.94
N VAL A 32 30.90 15.30 7.45
CA VAL A 32 30.03 16.29 8.15
C VAL A 32 28.85 15.64 8.87
N LEU A 33 28.73 14.31 8.85
CA LEU A 33 27.67 13.61 9.54
C LEU A 33 27.85 13.66 11.06
N ARG A 34 27.00 14.42 11.75
CA ARG A 34 27.11 14.62 13.20
C ARG A 34 26.38 13.55 14.01
N ALA A 35 25.11 13.27 13.67
CA ALA A 35 24.28 12.33 14.42
C ALA A 35 23.27 11.62 13.52
N MET A 36 22.89 10.39 13.92
CA MET A 36 21.75 9.65 13.36
C MET A 36 20.63 9.64 14.39
N HIS A 37 19.51 10.24 14.02
CA HIS A 37 18.30 10.22 14.87
C HIS A 37 17.47 8.98 14.52
N GLY A 38 17.39 8.04 15.43
CA GLY A 38 16.58 6.84 15.30
C GLY A 38 15.16 7.05 15.84
N MET A 39 14.25 6.15 15.46
CA MET A 39 12.90 6.08 16.03
C MET A 39 12.95 5.27 17.33
N GLU A 40 12.18 5.67 18.34
CA GLU A 40 11.97 4.88 19.55
C GLU A 40 11.21 3.58 19.24
N LYS A 41 10.19 3.68 18.37
CA LYS A 41 9.37 2.56 17.91
C LYS A 41 9.51 2.42 16.38
N PRO A 42 10.48 1.61 15.88
CA PRO A 42 10.79 1.52 14.46
C PRO A 42 9.83 0.62 13.66
N TYR A 43 8.77 0.11 14.29
CA TYR A 43 7.74 -0.73 13.68
C TYR A 43 6.36 -0.05 13.73
N ALA A 44 5.42 -0.56 12.96
CA ALA A 44 4.03 -0.11 12.89
C ALA A 44 3.87 1.41 12.65
N TYR A 45 4.81 2.03 11.94
CA TYR A 45 4.80 3.48 11.69
C TYR A 45 4.11 3.87 10.37
N ARG A 46 4.00 2.93 9.42
CA ARG A 46 3.38 3.22 8.12
C ARG A 46 1.88 3.28 8.25
N ASN A 47 1.32 4.41 7.84
CA ASN A 47 -0.12 4.68 7.81
C ASN A 47 -0.75 4.55 6.42
N ARG A 48 0.06 4.29 5.38
CA ARG A 48 -0.38 4.07 4.00
C ARG A 48 0.38 2.90 3.40
N VAL A 49 -0.34 2.08 2.64
CA VAL A 49 0.24 0.95 1.92
C VAL A 49 -0.50 0.73 0.62
N GLN A 50 0.24 0.27 -0.37
CA GLN A 50 -0.28 -0.23 -1.64
C GLN A 50 0.13 -1.69 -1.78
N PHE A 51 -0.86 -2.54 -2.00
CA PHE A 51 -0.66 -3.95 -2.27
C PHE A 51 -0.98 -4.25 -3.72
N PRO A 52 0.01 -4.62 -4.56
CA PRO A 52 -0.27 -5.29 -5.80
C PRO A 52 -1.02 -6.59 -5.56
N VAL A 53 -1.90 -6.93 -6.48
CA VAL A 53 -2.68 -8.17 -6.47
C VAL A 53 -2.21 -9.07 -7.59
N GLY A 54 -1.91 -10.31 -7.26
CA GLY A 54 -1.47 -11.33 -8.21
C GLY A 54 -2.12 -12.68 -7.94
N GLY A 55 -1.62 -13.74 -8.56
CA GLY A 55 -2.17 -15.10 -8.39
C GLY A 55 -3.29 -15.41 -9.36
N LYS A 56 -4.29 -16.16 -8.91
CA LYS A 56 -5.43 -16.63 -9.73
C LYS A 56 -6.75 -16.32 -9.02
N ALA A 57 -7.85 -16.35 -9.74
CA ALA A 57 -9.19 -16.40 -9.16
C ALA A 57 -9.28 -17.57 -8.16
N GLY A 58 -9.85 -17.34 -7.00
CA GLY A 58 -9.91 -18.30 -5.88
C GLY A 58 -8.58 -18.51 -5.11
N ALA A 59 -7.43 -18.09 -5.66
CA ALA A 59 -6.12 -18.15 -5.00
C ALA A 59 -5.32 -16.86 -5.25
N PRO A 60 -5.83 -15.69 -4.83
CA PRO A 60 -5.14 -14.42 -4.99
C PRO A 60 -3.95 -14.31 -4.04
N LYS A 61 -2.97 -13.51 -4.46
CA LYS A 61 -1.85 -13.06 -3.61
C LYS A 61 -1.99 -11.55 -3.42
N VAL A 62 -1.97 -11.11 -2.16
CA VAL A 62 -2.08 -9.68 -1.80
C VAL A 62 -0.86 -9.32 -0.95
N GLY A 63 0.12 -8.66 -1.56
CA GLY A 63 1.38 -8.45 -0.88
C GLY A 63 2.29 -7.43 -1.55
N PHE A 64 3.56 -7.75 -1.74
CA PHE A 64 4.54 -6.87 -2.38
C PHE A 64 5.20 -7.57 -3.57
N TYR A 65 5.75 -6.79 -4.48
CA TYR A 65 6.57 -7.34 -5.55
C TYR A 65 7.88 -7.93 -5.00
N LYS A 66 8.26 -9.10 -5.50
CA LYS A 66 9.60 -9.64 -5.33
C LYS A 66 10.60 -8.69 -5.98
N GLY A 67 11.71 -8.43 -5.32
CA GLY A 67 12.73 -7.48 -5.80
C GLY A 67 13.11 -7.74 -7.26
N ASN A 68 13.13 -6.68 -8.06
CA ASN A 68 13.44 -6.69 -9.51
C ASN A 68 12.49 -7.55 -10.36
N THR A 69 11.32 -7.90 -9.86
CA THR A 69 10.29 -8.64 -10.60
C THR A 69 8.91 -8.02 -10.37
N HIS A 70 7.89 -8.50 -11.09
CA HIS A 70 6.49 -8.19 -10.85
C HIS A 70 5.71 -9.38 -10.27
N ASP A 71 6.43 -10.38 -9.80
CA ASP A 71 5.81 -11.48 -9.07
C ASP A 71 5.38 -10.98 -7.69
N VAL A 72 4.11 -11.17 -7.37
CA VAL A 72 3.56 -10.80 -6.06
C VAL A 72 3.87 -11.89 -5.04
N ILE A 73 4.55 -11.50 -3.97
CA ILE A 73 4.74 -12.32 -2.76
C ILE A 73 3.58 -12.02 -1.83
N ASP A 74 2.85 -13.04 -1.43
CA ASP A 74 1.80 -12.93 -0.42
C ASP A 74 2.40 -12.65 0.96
N LEU A 75 1.61 -12.06 1.84
CA LEU A 75 1.99 -11.67 3.20
C LEU A 75 1.03 -12.27 4.22
N PRO A 76 0.99 -13.58 4.42
CA PRO A 76 0.05 -14.21 5.35
C PRO A 76 0.15 -13.63 6.77
N ASP A 77 1.37 -13.38 7.23
CA ASP A 77 1.65 -12.85 8.57
C ASP A 77 1.67 -11.31 8.66
N GLY A 78 1.37 -10.64 7.53
CA GLY A 78 1.40 -9.19 7.45
C GLY A 78 2.81 -8.60 7.32
N CYS A 79 2.93 -7.30 7.58
CA CYS A 79 4.20 -6.56 7.53
C CYS A 79 4.39 -5.77 8.83
N MET A 80 5.51 -5.98 9.51
CA MET A 80 5.85 -5.33 10.79
C MET A 80 5.92 -3.79 10.71
N LEU A 81 6.13 -3.24 9.53
CA LEU A 81 6.22 -1.78 9.34
C LEU A 81 4.84 -1.11 9.27
N LEU A 82 3.80 -1.87 8.95
CA LEU A 82 2.44 -1.37 8.82
C LEU A 82 1.75 -1.27 10.17
N LYS A 83 0.90 -0.26 10.34
CA LYS A 83 -0.05 -0.24 11.46
C LYS A 83 -0.93 -1.49 11.43
N PRO A 84 -1.36 -2.03 12.60
CA PRO A 84 -2.17 -3.25 12.69
C PRO A 84 -3.42 -3.20 11.82
N GLU A 85 -4.10 -2.05 11.77
CA GLU A 85 -5.32 -1.83 10.99
C GLU A 85 -5.11 -2.12 9.50
N LEU A 86 -3.94 -1.75 8.96
CA LEU A 86 -3.59 -2.00 7.55
C LEU A 86 -3.34 -3.49 7.27
N ASN A 87 -2.74 -4.21 8.22
CA ASN A 87 -2.57 -5.66 8.12
C ASN A 87 -3.93 -6.38 8.17
N HIS A 88 -4.81 -5.95 9.07
CA HIS A 88 -6.18 -6.49 9.15
C HIS A 88 -6.98 -6.20 7.88
N ALA A 89 -6.93 -4.97 7.36
CA ALA A 89 -7.59 -4.60 6.12
C ALA A 89 -7.09 -5.44 4.93
N ARG A 90 -5.77 -5.69 4.84
CA ARG A 90 -5.21 -6.60 3.84
C ARG A 90 -5.76 -8.02 3.97
N ALA A 91 -5.81 -8.56 5.18
CA ALA A 91 -6.29 -9.92 5.41
C ALA A 91 -7.76 -10.07 5.03
N ILE A 92 -8.60 -9.10 5.41
CA ILE A 92 -10.03 -9.03 5.04
C ILE A 92 -10.17 -8.95 3.51
N PHE A 93 -9.42 -8.06 2.87
CA PHE A 93 -9.46 -7.92 1.42
C PHE A 93 -9.02 -9.19 0.68
N ALA A 94 -7.95 -9.85 1.14
CA ALA A 94 -7.47 -11.09 0.54
C ALA A 94 -8.49 -12.23 0.68
N ALA A 95 -9.16 -12.35 1.83
CA ALA A 95 -10.23 -13.33 2.07
C ALA A 95 -11.42 -13.04 1.15
N TRP A 96 -11.91 -11.79 1.13
CA TRP A 96 -13.01 -11.38 0.26
C TRP A 96 -12.69 -11.64 -1.22
N LEU A 97 -11.46 -11.31 -1.68
CA LEU A 97 -11.07 -11.50 -3.08
C LEU A 97 -11.02 -12.98 -3.46
N ARG A 98 -10.59 -13.86 -2.55
CA ARG A 98 -10.62 -15.30 -2.73
C ARG A 98 -12.06 -15.82 -2.85
N ASP A 99 -12.94 -15.39 -1.93
CA ASP A 99 -14.31 -15.87 -1.84
C ASP A 99 -15.20 -15.33 -2.97
N SER A 100 -14.93 -14.11 -3.46
CA SER A 100 -15.62 -13.52 -4.62
C SER A 100 -15.19 -14.13 -5.98
N ASN A 101 -14.13 -14.92 -5.99
CA ASN A 101 -13.55 -15.52 -7.20
C ASN A 101 -13.20 -14.50 -8.31
N LEU A 102 -12.98 -13.23 -7.95
CA LEU A 102 -12.56 -12.20 -8.90
C LEU A 102 -11.11 -12.45 -9.31
N ALA A 103 -10.85 -12.36 -10.62
CA ALA A 103 -9.52 -12.58 -11.14
C ALA A 103 -8.60 -11.37 -10.87
N PRO A 104 -7.40 -11.58 -10.29
CA PRO A 104 -6.33 -10.60 -10.33
C PRO A 104 -6.02 -10.20 -11.78
N TYR A 105 -5.63 -8.94 -11.97
CA TYR A 105 -5.21 -8.45 -13.27
C TYR A 105 -3.83 -8.99 -13.64
N ASP A 106 -3.73 -9.61 -14.82
CA ASP A 106 -2.46 -10.06 -15.41
C ASP A 106 -1.99 -9.07 -16.47
N GLU A 107 -0.88 -8.40 -16.20
CA GLU A 107 -0.26 -7.39 -17.08
C GLU A 107 0.21 -7.95 -18.43
N ARG A 108 0.42 -9.26 -18.54
CA ARG A 108 0.86 -9.90 -19.81
C ARG A 108 -0.30 -10.17 -20.75
N THR A 109 -1.44 -10.55 -20.18
CA THR A 109 -2.63 -10.91 -20.95
C THR A 109 -3.66 -9.80 -21.02
N HIS A 110 -3.49 -8.73 -20.22
CA HIS A 110 -4.43 -7.63 -20.02
C HIS A 110 -5.83 -8.10 -19.57
N ARG A 111 -5.88 -9.23 -18.83
CA ARG A 111 -7.12 -9.83 -18.35
C ARG A 111 -7.16 -9.80 -16.82
N GLY A 112 -8.37 -9.85 -16.27
CA GLY A 112 -8.64 -9.77 -14.84
C GLY A 112 -9.13 -8.40 -14.43
N ILE A 113 -9.59 -8.29 -13.19
CA ILE A 113 -10.30 -7.11 -12.70
C ILE A 113 -9.45 -6.33 -11.69
N VAL A 114 -8.90 -6.99 -10.67
CA VAL A 114 -8.31 -6.32 -9.53
C VAL A 114 -6.80 -6.16 -9.69
N ARG A 115 -6.33 -4.91 -9.73
CA ARG A 115 -4.91 -4.58 -9.92
C ARG A 115 -4.18 -4.35 -8.61
N HIS A 116 -4.70 -3.45 -7.79
CA HIS A 116 -4.09 -3.04 -6.54
C HIS A 116 -5.15 -2.76 -5.49
N ALA A 117 -4.76 -2.87 -4.22
CA ALA A 117 -5.51 -2.32 -3.10
C ALA A 117 -4.62 -1.33 -2.35
N VAL A 118 -5.12 -0.11 -2.14
CA VAL A 118 -4.43 0.92 -1.37
C VAL A 118 -5.23 1.19 -0.11
N PHE A 119 -4.57 1.07 1.03
CA PHE A 119 -5.18 1.36 2.33
C PHE A 119 -4.45 2.52 2.99
N ARG A 120 -5.22 3.37 3.62
CA ARG A 120 -4.72 4.47 4.47
C ARG A 120 -5.48 4.47 5.78
N VAL A 121 -4.76 4.73 6.86
CA VAL A 121 -5.38 4.89 8.18
C VAL A 121 -4.93 6.21 8.79
N SER A 122 -5.89 6.99 9.26
CA SER A 122 -5.63 8.24 9.96
C SER A 122 -5.01 7.98 11.34
N ARG A 123 -4.59 9.04 11.99
CA ARG A 123 -4.14 8.99 13.39
C ARG A 123 -5.26 8.54 14.34
N THR A 124 -6.51 8.87 14.02
CA THR A 124 -7.71 8.48 14.80
C THR A 124 -8.23 7.08 14.48
N GLY A 125 -7.60 6.34 13.56
CA GLY A 125 -8.01 4.99 13.18
C GLY A 125 -9.03 4.94 12.03
N ALA A 126 -9.44 6.07 11.45
CA ALA A 126 -10.31 6.06 10.27
C ALA A 126 -9.55 5.51 9.07
N LEU A 127 -10.08 4.44 8.45
CA LEU A 127 -9.45 3.75 7.34
C LEU A 127 -10.16 4.09 6.02
N MET A 128 -9.39 4.40 4.99
CA MET A 128 -9.84 4.51 3.60
C MET A 128 -9.24 3.35 2.78
N ALA A 129 -10.10 2.65 2.05
CA ALA A 129 -9.73 1.60 1.12
C ALA A 129 -9.96 2.08 -0.32
N ILE A 130 -8.95 1.97 -1.18
CA ILE A 130 -9.04 2.29 -2.62
C ILE A 130 -8.70 1.03 -3.38
N ILE A 131 -9.66 0.51 -4.15
CA ILE A 131 -9.44 -0.68 -4.98
C ILE A 131 -9.27 -0.23 -6.43
N VAL A 132 -8.10 -0.51 -6.98
CA VAL A 132 -7.74 -0.20 -8.37
C VAL A 132 -8.14 -1.36 -9.26
N VAL A 133 -8.97 -1.09 -10.24
CA VAL A 133 -9.52 -2.11 -11.12
C VAL A 133 -9.26 -1.81 -12.60
N ASN A 134 -9.13 -2.88 -13.37
CA ASN A 134 -9.16 -2.83 -14.83
C ASN A 134 -10.62 -2.82 -15.30
N GLY A 135 -11.18 -1.61 -15.39
CA GLY A 135 -12.60 -1.38 -15.71
C GLY A 135 -13.26 -0.41 -14.77
N SER A 136 -14.59 -0.40 -14.74
CA SER A 136 -15.40 0.56 -13.99
C SER A 136 -16.30 -0.09 -12.92
N LYS A 137 -16.13 -1.38 -12.65
CA LYS A 137 -16.99 -2.11 -11.71
C LYS A 137 -16.17 -3.00 -10.77
N LEU A 138 -16.63 -3.10 -9.53
CA LEU A 138 -16.12 -4.01 -8.51
C LEU A 138 -17.29 -4.83 -7.95
N PRO A 139 -17.60 -6.00 -8.52
CA PRO A 139 -18.71 -6.82 -8.04
C PRO A 139 -18.54 -7.24 -6.57
N GLY A 140 -19.61 -7.18 -5.78
CA GLY A 140 -19.61 -7.62 -4.38
C GLY A 140 -18.91 -6.65 -3.40
N TYR A 141 -18.66 -5.40 -3.81
CA TYR A 141 -17.98 -4.40 -2.98
C TYR A 141 -18.72 -4.09 -1.67
N GLU A 142 -20.04 -4.25 -1.62
CA GLU A 142 -20.83 -4.04 -0.40
C GLU A 142 -20.41 -5.03 0.70
N GLY A 143 -20.13 -6.28 0.32
CA GLY A 143 -19.62 -7.30 1.23
C GLY A 143 -18.22 -6.97 1.74
N LEU A 144 -17.35 -6.46 0.87
CA LEU A 144 -16.04 -5.98 1.25
C LEU A 144 -16.13 -4.80 2.22
N PHE A 145 -16.97 -3.81 1.92
CA PHE A 145 -17.11 -2.63 2.77
C PHE A 145 -17.59 -3.02 4.18
N ARG A 146 -18.66 -3.83 4.30
CA ARG A 146 -19.17 -4.34 5.59
C ARG A 146 -18.10 -5.08 6.40
N ALA A 147 -17.23 -5.83 5.74
CA ALA A 147 -16.15 -6.53 6.42
C ALA A 147 -15.06 -5.55 6.90
N LEU A 148 -14.72 -4.54 6.07
CA LEU A 148 -13.72 -3.51 6.41
C LEU A 148 -14.21 -2.52 7.47
N GLU A 149 -15.51 -2.25 7.57
CA GLU A 149 -16.08 -1.39 8.64
C GLU A 149 -15.70 -1.90 10.04
N ARG A 150 -15.56 -3.21 10.23
CA ARG A 150 -15.15 -3.82 11.49
C ARG A 150 -13.74 -3.44 11.94
N VAL A 151 -12.91 -2.93 11.02
CA VAL A 151 -11.55 -2.46 11.29
C VAL A 151 -11.41 -0.95 11.04
N GLY A 152 -12.52 -0.21 11.12
CA GLY A 152 -12.55 1.25 11.07
C GLY A 152 -12.64 1.84 9.66
N CYS A 153 -13.02 1.08 8.64
CA CYS A 153 -13.18 1.61 7.29
C CYS A 153 -14.36 2.57 7.21
N VAL A 154 -14.07 3.81 6.86
CA VAL A 154 -15.05 4.89 6.68
C VAL A 154 -15.28 5.24 5.20
N SER A 155 -14.46 4.72 4.30
CA SER A 155 -14.48 5.04 2.88
C SER A 155 -13.98 3.86 2.04
N LEU A 156 -14.79 3.43 1.07
CA LEU A 156 -14.39 2.49 0.03
C LEU A 156 -14.51 3.18 -1.32
N VAL A 157 -13.39 3.28 -2.02
CA VAL A 157 -13.28 3.97 -3.30
C VAL A 157 -12.82 2.99 -4.39
N LEU A 158 -13.44 3.07 -5.55
CA LEU A 158 -12.97 2.43 -6.77
C LEU A 158 -12.11 3.42 -7.55
N ASN A 159 -10.97 2.96 -8.05
CA ASN A 159 -10.17 3.69 -9.02
C ASN A 159 -10.09 2.92 -10.34
N GLU A 160 -10.40 3.59 -11.44
CA GLU A 160 -10.41 3.00 -12.77
C GLU A 160 -9.04 3.18 -13.44
N LEU A 161 -8.30 2.07 -13.62
CA LEU A 161 -7.03 2.04 -14.30
C LEU A 161 -7.06 0.97 -15.41
N THR A 162 -7.42 1.37 -16.61
CA THR A 162 -7.47 0.51 -17.80
C THR A 162 -6.29 0.78 -18.71
N ASP A 163 -5.68 -0.28 -19.21
CA ASP A 163 -4.66 -0.18 -20.26
C ASP A 163 -5.32 -0.16 -21.64
N ALA A 164 -4.86 0.73 -22.52
CA ALA A 164 -5.28 0.67 -23.91
C ALA A 164 -4.75 -0.62 -24.58
N PRO A 165 -5.53 -1.24 -25.47
CA PRO A 165 -5.08 -2.41 -26.23
C PRO A 165 -3.74 -2.12 -26.92
N GLY A 166 -2.74 -2.99 -26.74
CA GLY A 166 -1.41 -2.82 -27.32
C GLY A 166 -0.53 -1.75 -26.64
N SER A 167 -0.99 -1.13 -25.55
CA SER A 167 -0.16 -0.19 -24.78
C SER A 167 1.03 -0.91 -24.14
N ARG A 168 2.14 -0.16 -23.99
CA ARG A 168 3.21 -0.57 -23.09
C ARG A 168 2.66 -0.65 -21.66
N ARG A 169 3.30 -1.50 -20.85
CA ARG A 169 2.98 -1.67 -19.43
C ARG A 169 2.75 -0.32 -18.73
N ASN A 170 1.60 -0.19 -18.10
CA ASN A 170 1.28 0.98 -17.31
C ASN A 170 1.95 0.86 -15.93
N THR A 171 2.83 1.80 -15.60
CA THR A 171 3.51 1.89 -14.30
C THR A 171 2.76 2.78 -13.31
N GLU A 172 1.62 3.36 -13.70
CA GLU A 172 0.80 4.18 -12.83
C GLU A 172 0.13 3.33 -11.74
N ILE A 173 0.01 3.92 -10.57
CA ILE A 173 -0.67 3.31 -9.42
C ILE A 173 -2.17 3.53 -9.52
N PHE A 174 -2.57 4.70 -10.00
CA PHE A 174 -3.94 5.14 -10.12
C PHE A 174 -4.27 5.63 -11.53
N GLY A 175 -5.48 5.33 -11.97
CA GLY A 175 -6.08 6.02 -13.07
C GLY A 175 -6.66 7.37 -12.65
N LYS A 176 -7.19 8.11 -13.60
CA LYS A 176 -7.70 9.47 -13.37
C LYS A 176 -9.04 9.54 -12.64
N LYS A 177 -9.83 8.45 -12.69
CA LYS A 177 -11.18 8.44 -12.16
C LYS A 177 -11.27 7.70 -10.83
N PHE A 178 -11.81 8.38 -9.83
CA PHE A 178 -12.11 7.85 -8.50
C PHE A 178 -13.62 7.92 -8.28
N VAL A 179 -14.20 6.83 -7.77
CA VAL A 179 -15.63 6.72 -7.48
C VAL A 179 -15.79 6.19 -6.06
N THR A 180 -16.39 6.98 -5.17
CA THR A 180 -16.73 6.51 -3.83
C THR A 180 -17.88 5.52 -3.94
N LEU A 181 -17.63 4.26 -3.60
CA LEU A 181 -18.63 3.19 -3.64
C LEU A 181 -19.47 3.16 -2.37
N CYS A 182 -18.83 3.35 -1.21
CA CYS A 182 -19.46 3.35 0.11
C CYS A 182 -18.77 4.32 1.05
N GLY A 183 -19.51 4.81 2.02
CA GLY A 183 -19.01 5.65 3.11
C GLY A 183 -18.73 7.09 2.70
N LYS A 184 -17.69 7.68 3.29
CA LYS A 184 -17.35 9.10 3.14
C LYS A 184 -16.41 9.30 1.96
N GLU A 185 -16.63 10.36 1.18
CA GLU A 185 -15.71 10.77 0.11
C GLU A 185 -14.35 11.23 0.67
N ARG A 186 -14.38 11.83 1.86
CA ARG A 186 -13.22 12.39 2.56
C ARG A 186 -13.24 12.01 4.02
N TYR A 187 -12.08 12.01 4.65
CA TYR A 187 -11.94 11.80 6.09
C TYR A 187 -10.90 12.76 6.67
N MET A 188 -11.00 13.01 7.97
CA MET A 188 -10.09 13.90 8.69
C MET A 188 -8.88 13.12 9.21
N ASP A 189 -7.71 13.73 9.11
CA ASP A 189 -6.49 13.32 9.79
C ASP A 189 -5.86 14.51 10.50
N GLU A 190 -4.91 14.27 11.40
CA GLU A 190 -4.27 15.31 12.19
C GLU A 190 -2.74 15.12 12.19
N ILE A 191 -2.02 16.21 11.94
CA ILE A 191 -0.56 16.26 12.02
C ILE A 191 -0.18 17.50 12.84
N LEU A 192 0.51 17.29 13.98
CA LEU A 192 0.99 18.37 14.86
C LEU A 192 -0.10 19.38 15.27
N GLY A 193 -1.31 18.90 15.55
CA GLY A 193 -2.44 19.74 15.94
C GLY A 193 -3.19 20.40 14.77
N CYS A 194 -2.69 20.29 13.54
CA CYS A 194 -3.37 20.74 12.34
C CYS A 194 -4.26 19.64 11.77
N GLN A 195 -5.50 19.96 11.48
CA GLN A 195 -6.46 19.05 10.86
C GLN A 195 -6.38 19.13 9.34
N PHE A 196 -6.39 17.97 8.69
CA PHE A 196 -6.37 17.84 7.23
C PHE A 196 -7.54 17.00 6.75
N GLU A 197 -8.21 17.47 5.72
CA GLU A 197 -9.22 16.69 5.01
C GLU A 197 -8.56 15.94 3.86
N LEU A 198 -8.63 14.62 3.89
CA LEU A 198 -7.99 13.73 2.91
C LEU A 198 -9.04 13.06 2.02
N SER A 199 -8.79 13.07 0.72
CA SER A 199 -9.55 12.34 -0.30
C SER A 199 -8.71 11.21 -0.91
N ALA A 200 -9.34 10.35 -1.73
CA ALA A 200 -8.65 9.22 -2.36
C ALA A 200 -7.42 9.63 -3.20
N PRO A 201 -7.45 10.70 -4.03
CA PRO A 201 -6.28 11.14 -4.80
C PRO A 201 -5.20 11.84 -3.95
N SER A 202 -5.44 12.20 -2.70
CA SER A 202 -4.43 12.85 -1.85
C SER A 202 -3.20 11.98 -1.69
N PHE A 203 -2.01 12.58 -1.75
CA PHE A 203 -0.74 11.84 -1.71
C PHE A 203 -0.36 11.36 -0.28
N PHE A 204 -0.79 12.05 0.75
CA PHE A 204 -0.40 11.83 2.15
C PHE A 204 -0.90 10.55 2.77
#